data_607d8823cdf266cca489fcd34327473e
#
_entry.id   607d8823cdf266cca489fcd34327473e
#
_cell.length_a   1.000
_cell.length_b   1.000
_cell.length_c   1.000
_cell.angle_alpha   90.00
_cell.angle_beta   90.00
_cell.angle_gamma   90.00
#
_symmetry.space_group_name_H-M   'P 1'
#
loop_
_entity.id
_entity.type
_entity.pdbx_description
1 polymer ?
#
loop_
_entity_poly.entity_id
_entity_poly.type
_entity_poly.pdbx_seq_one_letter_code
_entity_poly.pdbx_strand_id
1 'polypeptide(L)'
;MMSSPNNSLVKISIHSLLERREWDRAQELLIADPSVSMTIGSTYESLPLLTAVMNNPPLTLVQSLIAANPDSVTTKNEYGMLPLRTAIRSQASTEVIDALIRAAPIVVKSFGVSGKTVLHLACLYPSMDYDLFHELLELWPDATKWKDRDGWHPLHLACLCHCPSTIASTVLNAYPEAAAIADTDEEQFPLHIAALHGANGTLLQRLYHCYPDAIKARTKTHGWLPLHLACNKDATPGAVRVLLQYYPEAAKVGGKQCGSLPLHIASRNGCDAEILKMLFEAYPQALEKKNSVGDTPFECGAGHVSVKE
;
A
#
# COMPACT_ATOMS: atom_id res chain seq x y z
N MET A 1 -1.29 -65.45 21.16
CA MET A 1 -1.65 -64.43 20.18
C MET A 1 -1.41 -63.08 20.83
N MET A 2 -0.21 -62.51 20.63
CA MET A 2 0.10 -61.16 21.11
C MET A 2 -0.25 -60.19 19.99
N SER A 3 -1.25 -59.34 20.24
CA SER A 3 -1.65 -58.25 19.37
C SER A 3 -0.56 -57.17 19.36
N SER A 4 0.04 -57.00 18.21
CA SER A 4 0.96 -55.88 17.95
C SER A 4 0.25 -54.55 18.23
N PRO A 5 0.87 -53.59 18.93
CA PRO A 5 0.28 -52.28 19.05
C PRO A 5 0.36 -51.59 17.67
N ASN A 6 -0.81 -51.28 17.15
CA ASN A 6 -0.99 -50.47 15.96
C ASN A 6 -0.44 -49.06 16.26
N ASN A 7 0.84 -48.87 16.04
CA ASN A 7 1.53 -47.56 16.16
C ASN A 7 1.23 -46.77 14.88
N SER A 8 0.01 -46.30 14.71
CA SER A 8 -0.34 -45.28 13.74
C SER A 8 0.26 -43.94 14.23
N LEU A 9 1.58 -43.81 14.14
CA LEU A 9 2.23 -42.51 14.15
C LEU A 9 1.62 -41.74 13.00
N VAL A 10 0.71 -40.82 13.30
CA VAL A 10 0.23 -39.83 12.36
C VAL A 10 1.50 -39.15 11.87
N LYS A 11 1.92 -39.44 10.63
CA LYS A 11 3.08 -38.82 10.00
C LYS A 11 2.76 -37.32 9.91
N ILE A 12 3.27 -36.56 10.87
CA ILE A 12 3.07 -35.11 10.90
C ILE A 12 3.75 -34.56 9.64
N SER A 13 2.98 -33.93 8.76
CA SER A 13 3.52 -33.34 7.54
C SER A 13 4.31 -32.06 7.88
N ILE A 14 5.34 -31.74 7.10
CA ILE A 14 6.06 -30.47 7.25
C ILE A 14 5.11 -29.28 7.16
N HIS A 15 4.13 -29.32 6.28
CA HIS A 15 3.12 -28.24 6.13
C HIS A 15 2.34 -28.00 7.42
N SER A 16 1.92 -29.08 8.11
CA SER A 16 1.21 -28.94 9.40
C SER A 16 2.07 -28.28 10.48
N LEU A 17 3.39 -28.56 10.50
CA LEU A 17 4.33 -27.93 11.43
C LEU A 17 4.51 -26.43 11.08
N LEU A 18 4.66 -26.11 9.79
CA LEU A 18 4.81 -24.74 9.31
C LEU A 18 3.55 -23.89 9.58
N GLU A 19 2.37 -24.42 9.37
CA GLU A 19 1.09 -23.76 9.66
C GLU A 19 0.89 -23.49 11.16
N ARG A 20 1.35 -24.41 12.01
CA ARG A 20 1.32 -24.26 13.48
C ARG A 20 2.48 -23.45 14.04
N ARG A 21 3.40 -23.02 13.18
CA ARG A 21 4.65 -22.30 13.56
C ARG A 21 5.55 -23.11 14.52
N GLU A 22 5.54 -24.43 14.37
CA GLU A 22 6.42 -25.34 15.11
C GLU A 22 7.79 -25.44 14.41
N TRP A 23 8.52 -24.30 14.40
CA TRP A 23 9.71 -24.10 13.57
C TRP A 23 10.83 -25.09 13.83
N ASP A 24 11.13 -25.34 15.10
CA ASP A 24 12.21 -26.25 15.49
C ASP A 24 11.93 -27.68 15.00
N ARG A 25 10.69 -28.15 15.15
CA ARG A 25 10.27 -29.46 14.68
C ARG A 25 10.25 -29.57 13.15
N ALA A 26 9.87 -28.49 12.48
CA ALA A 26 9.95 -28.41 11.02
C ALA A 26 11.40 -28.47 10.55
N GLN A 27 12.32 -27.79 11.25
CA GLN A 27 13.75 -27.82 11.00
C GLN A 27 14.35 -29.22 11.23
N GLU A 28 14.01 -29.87 12.32
CA GLU A 28 14.42 -31.23 12.62
C GLU A 28 13.94 -32.23 11.56
N LEU A 29 12.68 -32.12 11.14
CA LEU A 29 12.11 -32.96 10.09
C LEU A 29 12.85 -32.75 8.76
N LEU A 30 13.13 -31.50 8.39
CA LEU A 30 13.85 -31.16 7.15
C LEU A 30 15.29 -31.68 7.14
N ILE A 31 15.96 -31.65 8.30
CA ILE A 31 17.31 -32.21 8.45
C ILE A 31 17.28 -33.74 8.32
N ALA A 32 16.29 -34.40 8.92
CA ALA A 32 16.15 -35.85 8.88
C ALA A 32 15.76 -36.38 7.49
N ASP A 33 14.92 -35.63 6.78
CA ASP A 33 14.44 -35.99 5.43
C ASP A 33 14.30 -34.72 4.56
N PRO A 34 15.36 -34.30 3.83
CA PRO A 34 15.30 -33.15 2.95
C PRO A 34 14.25 -33.25 1.83
N SER A 35 13.79 -34.46 1.48
CA SER A 35 12.79 -34.65 0.44
C SER A 35 11.43 -34.06 0.78
N VAL A 36 11.16 -33.81 2.07
CA VAL A 36 9.92 -33.14 2.51
C VAL A 36 9.80 -31.71 1.96
N SER A 37 10.91 -31.08 1.56
CA SER A 37 10.92 -29.75 0.93
C SER A 37 10.24 -29.74 -0.45
N MET A 38 10.04 -30.90 -1.06
CA MET A 38 9.38 -31.06 -2.37
C MET A 38 7.91 -31.46 -2.25
N THR A 39 7.41 -31.69 -1.03
CA THR A 39 6.02 -32.08 -0.81
C THR A 39 5.07 -30.93 -1.09
N ILE A 40 3.89 -31.24 -1.63
CA ILE A 40 2.85 -30.23 -1.87
C ILE A 40 1.84 -30.32 -0.73
N GLY A 41 1.61 -29.21 -0.06
CA GLY A 41 0.62 -29.10 1.01
C GLY A 41 -0.79 -28.88 0.44
N SER A 42 -1.79 -29.30 1.20
CA SER A 42 -3.20 -29.12 0.84
C SER A 42 -3.65 -27.66 0.90
N THR A 43 -2.99 -26.84 1.70
CA THR A 43 -3.26 -25.41 1.81
C THR A 43 -2.58 -24.68 0.67
N TYR A 44 -3.39 -24.12 -0.23
CA TYR A 44 -2.93 -23.39 -1.44
C TYR A 44 -2.04 -24.20 -2.40
N GLU A 45 -2.03 -25.53 -2.33
CA GLU A 45 -1.18 -26.41 -3.16
C GLU A 45 0.26 -25.87 -3.30
N SER A 46 0.87 -25.57 -2.16
CA SER A 46 2.15 -24.88 -2.07
C SER A 46 3.29 -25.78 -1.59
N LEU A 47 4.50 -25.47 -2.04
CA LEU A 47 5.73 -26.02 -1.48
C LEU A 47 5.98 -25.50 -0.04
N PRO A 48 6.72 -26.22 0.80
CA PRO A 48 7.00 -25.84 2.18
C PRO A 48 7.57 -24.42 2.34
N LEU A 49 8.44 -23.97 1.44
CA LEU A 49 8.98 -22.59 1.47
C LEU A 49 7.85 -21.55 1.40
N LEU A 50 6.89 -21.72 0.49
CA LEU A 50 5.75 -20.80 0.37
C LEU A 50 4.87 -20.84 1.62
N THR A 51 4.57 -22.03 2.15
CA THR A 51 3.80 -22.18 3.40
C THR A 51 4.53 -21.52 4.59
N ALA A 52 5.85 -21.67 4.67
CA ALA A 52 6.65 -21.05 5.71
C ALA A 52 6.54 -19.52 5.66
N VAL A 53 6.82 -18.89 4.50
CA VAL A 53 6.82 -17.41 4.38
C VAL A 53 5.45 -16.78 4.58
N MET A 54 4.35 -17.52 4.41
CA MET A 54 3.02 -17.07 4.78
C MET A 54 2.83 -16.90 6.28
N ASN A 55 3.62 -17.60 7.09
CA ASN A 55 3.49 -17.68 8.54
C ASN A 55 4.62 -16.96 9.30
N ASN A 56 5.43 -16.18 8.62
CA ASN A 56 6.53 -15.39 9.18
C ASN A 56 7.60 -16.26 9.87
N PRO A 57 8.37 -17.07 9.13
CA PRO A 57 9.32 -18.04 9.64
C PRO A 57 10.62 -17.37 10.11
N PRO A 58 11.43 -18.05 10.96
CA PRO A 58 12.80 -17.63 11.22
C PRO A 58 13.68 -17.83 9.98
N LEU A 59 14.68 -16.95 9.82
CA LEU A 59 15.62 -16.96 8.69
C LEU A 59 16.30 -18.32 8.50
N THR A 60 16.72 -18.96 9.59
CA THR A 60 17.41 -20.26 9.57
C THR A 60 16.60 -21.35 8.85
N LEU A 61 15.30 -21.40 9.10
CA LEU A 61 14.41 -22.36 8.44
C LEU A 61 14.25 -22.04 6.94
N VAL A 62 14.13 -20.75 6.58
CA VAL A 62 14.05 -20.32 5.18
C VAL A 62 15.31 -20.73 4.42
N GLN A 63 16.48 -20.47 4.99
CA GLN A 63 17.75 -20.86 4.39
C GLN A 63 17.87 -22.38 4.19
N SER A 64 17.41 -23.16 5.18
CA SER A 64 17.42 -24.64 5.09
C SER A 64 16.44 -25.14 4.03
N LEU A 65 15.25 -24.54 3.91
CA LEU A 65 14.27 -24.89 2.87
C LEU A 65 14.79 -24.55 1.46
N ILE A 66 15.44 -23.40 1.30
CA ILE A 66 16.07 -23.00 0.03
C ILE A 66 17.22 -23.95 -0.31
N ALA A 67 18.06 -24.31 0.66
CA ALA A 67 19.18 -25.24 0.44
C ALA A 67 18.69 -26.64 0.05
N ALA A 68 17.60 -27.13 0.65
CA ALA A 68 17.02 -28.43 0.35
C ALA A 68 16.28 -28.47 -1.00
N ASN A 69 15.67 -27.33 -1.41
CA ASN A 69 14.96 -27.21 -2.69
C ASN A 69 15.12 -25.79 -3.26
N PRO A 70 16.22 -25.51 -3.98
CA PRO A 70 16.47 -24.17 -4.55
C PRO A 70 15.39 -23.71 -5.54
N ASP A 71 14.79 -24.63 -6.30
CA ASP A 71 13.76 -24.32 -7.28
C ASP A 71 12.48 -23.79 -6.63
N SER A 72 12.25 -24.08 -5.34
CA SER A 72 11.09 -23.60 -4.60
C SER A 72 10.97 -22.09 -4.56
N VAL A 73 12.07 -21.33 -4.68
CA VAL A 73 12.08 -19.86 -4.68
C VAL A 73 11.39 -19.28 -5.92
N THR A 74 11.50 -19.98 -7.06
CA THR A 74 10.93 -19.57 -8.35
C THR A 74 9.61 -20.28 -8.67
N THR A 75 9.24 -21.28 -7.91
CA THR A 75 8.05 -22.08 -8.13
C THR A 75 6.80 -21.34 -7.66
N LYS A 76 5.82 -21.19 -8.57
CA LYS A 76 4.50 -20.65 -8.26
C LYS A 76 3.58 -21.79 -7.84
N ASN A 77 2.70 -21.52 -6.87
CA ASN A 77 1.57 -22.41 -6.62
C ASN A 77 0.47 -22.22 -7.70
N GLU A 78 -0.64 -22.98 -7.59
CA GLU A 78 -1.78 -22.90 -8.52
C GLU A 78 -2.42 -21.49 -8.61
N TYR A 79 -2.32 -20.68 -7.54
CA TYR A 79 -2.79 -19.29 -7.50
C TYR A 79 -1.76 -18.28 -8.03
N GLY A 80 -0.65 -18.75 -8.59
CA GLY A 80 0.42 -17.90 -9.13
C GLY A 80 1.23 -17.15 -8.07
N MET A 81 1.18 -17.59 -6.80
CA MET A 81 1.93 -16.96 -5.70
C MET A 81 3.39 -17.44 -5.72
N LEU A 82 4.31 -16.49 -5.56
CA LEU A 82 5.74 -16.71 -5.38
C LEU A 82 6.15 -16.43 -3.93
N PRO A 83 7.16 -17.12 -3.40
CA PRO A 83 7.67 -16.90 -2.03
C PRO A 83 8.01 -15.44 -1.74
N LEU A 84 8.80 -14.76 -2.61
CA LEU A 84 9.18 -13.36 -2.42
C LEU A 84 7.96 -12.43 -2.29
N ARG A 85 7.01 -12.56 -3.20
CA ARG A 85 5.80 -11.72 -3.19
C ARG A 85 4.93 -11.98 -1.95
N THR A 86 4.89 -13.22 -1.53
CA THR A 86 4.17 -13.65 -0.33
C THR A 86 4.86 -13.13 0.93
N ALA A 87 6.19 -13.23 1.02
CA ALA A 87 6.98 -12.70 2.13
C ALA A 87 6.77 -11.19 2.32
N ILE A 88 6.80 -10.42 1.24
CA ILE A 88 6.51 -8.97 1.30
C ILE A 88 5.07 -8.72 1.79
N ARG A 89 4.09 -9.44 1.25
CA ARG A 89 2.68 -9.29 1.65
C ARG A 89 2.39 -9.70 3.08
N SER A 90 3.05 -10.74 3.58
CA SER A 90 2.95 -11.19 4.98
C SER A 90 3.83 -10.38 5.93
N GLN A 91 4.56 -9.37 5.41
CA GLN A 91 5.48 -8.54 6.18
C GLN A 91 6.53 -9.37 6.93
N ALA A 92 7.11 -10.35 6.23
CA ALA A 92 8.22 -11.15 6.76
C ALA A 92 9.41 -10.24 7.09
N SER A 93 10.31 -10.74 7.95
CA SER A 93 11.50 -9.95 8.31
C SER A 93 12.36 -9.60 7.10
N THR A 94 13.09 -8.48 7.19
CA THR A 94 13.99 -7.99 6.14
C THR A 94 14.99 -9.06 5.71
N GLU A 95 15.53 -9.81 6.66
CA GLU A 95 16.50 -10.86 6.40
C GLU A 95 15.91 -12.03 5.60
N VAL A 96 14.64 -12.35 5.81
CA VAL A 96 13.92 -13.39 5.04
C VAL A 96 13.70 -12.93 3.61
N ILE A 97 13.29 -11.69 3.42
CA ILE A 97 13.07 -11.11 2.08
C ILE A 97 14.40 -11.03 1.32
N ASP A 98 15.47 -10.54 1.97
CA ASP A 98 16.82 -10.49 1.40
C ASP A 98 17.32 -11.89 0.99
N ALA A 99 17.15 -12.90 1.86
CA ALA A 99 17.53 -14.28 1.53
C ALA A 99 16.82 -14.81 0.27
N LEU A 100 15.53 -14.49 0.08
CA LEU A 100 14.77 -14.88 -1.10
C LEU A 100 15.25 -14.15 -2.37
N ILE A 101 15.59 -12.87 -2.26
CA ILE A 101 16.14 -12.07 -3.37
C ILE A 101 17.50 -12.62 -3.79
N ARG A 102 18.41 -12.87 -2.83
CA ARG A 102 19.74 -13.42 -3.11
C ARG A 102 19.69 -14.81 -3.71
N ALA A 103 18.73 -15.65 -3.27
CA ALA A 103 18.58 -17.01 -3.81
C ALA A 103 18.13 -17.00 -5.29
N ALA A 104 17.28 -16.04 -5.68
CA ALA A 104 16.82 -15.91 -7.06
C ALA A 104 16.44 -14.45 -7.41
N PRO A 105 17.38 -13.57 -7.77
CA PRO A 105 17.10 -12.16 -8.09
C PRO A 105 16.07 -11.96 -9.21
N ILE A 106 15.94 -12.94 -10.10
CA ILE A 106 14.98 -12.90 -11.22
C ILE A 106 13.52 -12.79 -10.75
N VAL A 107 13.18 -13.26 -9.54
CA VAL A 107 11.80 -13.21 -9.03
C VAL A 107 11.33 -11.78 -8.71
N VAL A 108 12.26 -10.83 -8.56
CA VAL A 108 11.94 -9.40 -8.41
C VAL A 108 11.16 -8.90 -9.63
N LYS A 109 11.47 -9.42 -10.84
CA LYS A 109 10.79 -9.07 -12.10
C LYS A 109 9.48 -9.82 -12.31
N SER A 110 8.81 -10.22 -11.23
CA SER A 110 7.57 -10.97 -11.29
C SER A 110 6.32 -10.10 -11.13
N PHE A 111 5.23 -10.55 -11.75
CA PHE A 111 3.91 -9.95 -11.67
C PHE A 111 2.95 -10.85 -10.87
N GLY A 112 2.07 -10.24 -10.12
CA GLY A 112 0.93 -10.91 -9.50
C GLY A 112 -0.28 -10.96 -10.42
N VAL A 113 -1.33 -11.68 -9.98
CA VAL A 113 -2.61 -11.79 -10.70
C VAL A 113 -3.26 -10.43 -10.98
N SER A 114 -3.06 -9.43 -10.13
CA SER A 114 -3.56 -8.06 -10.31
C SER A 114 -2.65 -7.18 -11.20
N GLY A 115 -1.60 -7.72 -11.80
CA GLY A 115 -0.60 -6.94 -12.55
C GLY A 115 0.40 -6.20 -11.66
N LYS A 116 0.28 -6.26 -10.33
CA LYS A 116 1.20 -5.59 -9.41
C LYS A 116 2.59 -6.21 -9.49
N THR A 117 3.63 -5.41 -9.66
CA THR A 117 5.04 -5.82 -9.53
C THR A 117 5.41 -5.96 -8.05
N VAL A 118 6.61 -6.48 -7.78
CA VAL A 118 7.16 -6.51 -6.41
C VAL A 118 7.27 -5.09 -5.84
N LEU A 119 7.65 -4.10 -6.65
CA LEU A 119 7.75 -2.70 -6.21
C LEU A 119 6.38 -2.11 -5.82
N HIS A 120 5.29 -2.48 -6.51
CA HIS A 120 3.93 -2.11 -6.08
C HIS A 120 3.62 -2.65 -4.68
N LEU A 121 3.99 -3.91 -4.41
CA LEU A 121 3.79 -4.49 -3.08
C LEU A 121 4.65 -3.78 -2.03
N ALA A 122 5.89 -3.48 -2.35
CA ALA A 122 6.79 -2.75 -1.46
C ALA A 122 6.22 -1.37 -1.06
N CYS A 123 5.57 -0.67 -2.00
CA CYS A 123 4.87 0.58 -1.70
C CYS A 123 3.61 0.40 -0.85
N LEU A 124 2.94 -0.76 -0.90
CA LEU A 124 1.74 -1.05 -0.11
C LEU A 124 2.04 -1.35 1.36
N TYR A 125 3.25 -1.80 1.67
CA TYR A 125 3.62 -2.23 3.02
C TYR A 125 4.70 -1.31 3.61
N PRO A 126 4.30 -0.27 4.37
CA PRO A 126 5.20 0.79 4.87
C PRO A 126 6.22 0.31 5.91
N SER A 127 6.09 -0.93 6.40
CA SER A 127 7.05 -1.55 7.31
C SER A 127 8.33 -2.04 6.62
N MET A 128 8.40 -1.93 5.28
CA MET A 128 9.59 -2.32 4.53
C MET A 128 10.76 -1.40 4.86
N ASP A 129 11.90 -2.01 5.13
CA ASP A 129 13.16 -1.30 5.32
C ASP A 129 13.54 -0.52 4.06
N TYR A 130 14.11 0.68 4.24
CA TYR A 130 14.46 1.57 3.12
C TYR A 130 15.57 0.98 2.24
N ASP A 131 16.56 0.33 2.84
CA ASP A 131 17.70 -0.24 2.09
C ASP A 131 17.21 -1.40 1.23
N LEU A 132 16.33 -2.25 1.77
CA LEU A 132 15.69 -3.32 1.00
C LEU A 132 14.79 -2.79 -0.12
N PHE A 133 14.05 -1.70 0.13
CA PHE A 133 13.27 -1.04 -0.91
C PHE A 133 14.17 -0.53 -2.05
N HIS A 134 15.30 0.07 -1.69
CA HIS A 134 16.27 0.59 -2.64
C HIS A 134 16.88 -0.54 -3.48
N GLU A 135 17.24 -1.66 -2.86
CA GLU A 135 17.73 -2.86 -3.56
C GLU A 135 16.70 -3.39 -4.58
N LEU A 136 15.42 -3.49 -4.21
CA LEU A 136 14.36 -3.89 -5.14
C LEU A 136 14.26 -2.94 -6.33
N LEU A 137 14.41 -1.64 -6.11
CA LEU A 137 14.38 -0.62 -7.15
C LEU A 137 15.60 -0.73 -8.06
N GLU A 138 16.80 -0.97 -7.52
CA GLU A 138 18.03 -1.17 -8.30
C GLU A 138 17.97 -2.43 -9.16
N LEU A 139 17.43 -3.53 -8.65
CA LEU A 139 17.27 -4.78 -9.38
C LEU A 139 16.28 -4.67 -10.56
N TRP A 140 15.30 -3.80 -10.45
CA TRP A 140 14.33 -3.56 -11.51
C TRP A 140 13.81 -2.11 -11.54
N PRO A 141 14.61 -1.15 -12.02
CA PRO A 141 14.22 0.28 -12.06
C PRO A 141 12.95 0.53 -12.88
N ASP A 142 12.80 -0.19 -14.00
CA ASP A 142 11.63 -0.04 -14.87
C ASP A 142 10.30 -0.45 -14.19
N ALA A 143 10.34 -1.15 -13.04
CA ALA A 143 9.14 -1.47 -12.31
C ALA A 143 8.32 -0.22 -11.93
N THR A 144 8.96 0.96 -11.80
CA THR A 144 8.29 2.24 -11.51
C THR A 144 7.37 2.69 -12.63
N LYS A 145 7.62 2.25 -13.87
CA LYS A 145 6.85 2.60 -15.08
C LYS A 145 5.66 1.67 -15.33
N TRP A 146 5.62 0.54 -14.63
CA TRP A 146 4.53 -0.43 -14.81
C TRP A 146 3.27 0.01 -14.07
N LYS A 147 2.13 -0.25 -14.69
CA LYS A 147 0.82 -0.08 -14.09
C LYS A 147 0.18 -1.43 -13.81
N ASP A 148 -0.54 -1.51 -12.71
CA ASP A 148 -1.37 -2.66 -12.40
C ASP A 148 -2.67 -2.65 -13.24
N ARG A 149 -3.58 -3.59 -12.98
CA ARG A 149 -4.85 -3.68 -13.73
C ARG A 149 -5.79 -2.50 -13.49
N ASP A 150 -5.64 -1.80 -12.37
CA ASP A 150 -6.43 -0.62 -12.00
C ASP A 150 -5.80 0.67 -12.55
N GLY A 151 -4.72 0.55 -13.33
CA GLY A 151 -3.98 1.67 -13.91
C GLY A 151 -3.00 2.34 -12.95
N TRP A 152 -2.77 1.76 -11.76
CA TRP A 152 -1.92 2.34 -10.74
C TRP A 152 -0.46 2.04 -10.98
N HIS A 153 0.37 3.07 -10.89
CA HIS A 153 1.82 2.94 -10.81
C HIS A 153 2.26 2.79 -9.34
N PRO A 154 3.48 2.31 -9.05
CA PRO A 154 4.02 2.28 -7.70
C PRO A 154 3.88 3.61 -6.96
N LEU A 155 4.00 4.76 -7.65
CA LEU A 155 3.85 6.10 -7.06
C LEU A 155 2.44 6.32 -6.49
N HIS A 156 1.38 5.86 -7.15
CA HIS A 156 0.01 5.96 -6.62
C HIS A 156 -0.11 5.24 -5.28
N LEU A 157 0.45 4.01 -5.21
CA LEU A 157 0.43 3.22 -3.98
C LEU A 157 1.30 3.83 -2.87
N ALA A 158 2.44 4.39 -3.23
CA ALA A 158 3.29 5.10 -2.27
C ALA A 158 2.59 6.34 -1.69
N CYS A 159 1.70 6.98 -2.45
CA CYS A 159 0.86 8.09 -1.97
C CYS A 159 -0.33 7.62 -1.13
N LEU A 160 -0.89 6.43 -1.40
CA LEU A 160 -2.05 5.86 -0.70
C LEU A 160 -1.72 5.42 0.73
N CYS A 161 -0.58 4.81 0.95
CA CYS A 161 -0.33 3.96 2.12
C CYS A 161 0.52 4.60 3.20
N HIS A 162 0.43 5.86 3.47
CA HIS A 162 1.26 6.51 4.50
C HIS A 162 2.72 6.03 4.52
N CYS A 163 3.23 5.67 3.35
CA CYS A 163 4.62 5.27 3.19
C CYS A 163 5.53 6.34 3.77
N PRO A 164 6.65 5.98 4.36
CA PRO A 164 7.68 6.96 4.66
C PRO A 164 7.88 7.88 3.46
N SER A 165 7.89 9.19 3.69
CA SER A 165 8.05 10.18 2.61
C SER A 165 9.34 9.97 1.80
N THR A 166 10.31 9.27 2.39
CA THR A 166 11.53 8.80 1.73
C THR A 166 11.22 7.82 0.59
N ILE A 167 10.40 6.78 0.82
CA ILE A 167 10.01 5.80 -0.22
C ILE A 167 9.24 6.49 -1.34
N ALA A 168 8.18 7.25 -1.01
CA ALA A 168 7.41 7.98 -2.02
C ALA A 168 8.29 8.94 -2.84
N SER A 169 9.23 9.61 -2.17
CA SER A 169 10.21 10.49 -2.82
C SER A 169 11.17 9.75 -3.73
N THR A 170 11.61 8.56 -3.32
CA THR A 170 12.52 7.72 -4.12
C THR A 170 11.82 7.21 -5.39
N VAL A 171 10.57 6.75 -5.27
CA VAL A 171 9.75 6.33 -6.43
C VAL A 171 9.51 7.50 -7.37
N LEU A 172 9.17 8.69 -6.84
CA LEU A 172 8.97 9.91 -7.63
C LEU A 172 10.24 10.32 -8.36
N ASN A 173 11.42 10.22 -7.72
CA ASN A 173 12.69 10.51 -8.37
C ASN A 173 13.03 9.53 -9.49
N ALA A 174 12.70 8.25 -9.30
CA ALA A 174 12.99 7.20 -10.27
C ALA A 174 12.11 7.32 -11.54
N TYR A 175 10.88 7.83 -11.40
CA TYR A 175 9.96 8.04 -12.52
C TYR A 175 9.03 9.25 -12.25
N PRO A 176 9.52 10.50 -12.45
CA PRO A 176 8.75 11.72 -12.18
C PRO A 176 7.49 11.86 -13.04
N GLU A 177 7.50 11.29 -14.24
CA GLU A 177 6.38 11.33 -15.19
C GLU A 177 5.13 10.63 -14.63
N ALA A 178 5.29 9.71 -13.68
CA ALA A 178 4.15 9.09 -13.00
C ALA A 178 3.26 10.11 -12.28
N ALA A 179 3.78 11.27 -11.89
CA ALA A 179 2.99 12.35 -11.28
C ALA A 179 1.91 12.91 -12.22
N ALA A 180 2.12 12.79 -13.54
CA ALA A 180 1.21 13.24 -14.59
C ALA A 180 0.23 12.15 -15.07
N ILE A 181 0.26 10.97 -14.47
CA ILE A 181 -0.60 9.85 -14.84
C ILE A 181 -1.72 9.73 -13.81
N ALA A 182 -2.96 9.75 -14.28
CA ALA A 182 -4.14 9.51 -13.44
C ALA A 182 -4.48 8.00 -13.41
N ASP A 183 -5.10 7.54 -12.32
CA ASP A 183 -5.71 6.21 -12.26
C ASP A 183 -6.90 6.10 -13.24
N THR A 184 -7.34 4.88 -13.50
CA THR A 184 -8.42 4.63 -14.47
C THR A 184 -9.82 4.67 -13.86
N ASP A 185 -9.92 4.67 -12.54
CA ASP A 185 -11.21 4.60 -11.83
C ASP A 185 -11.79 6.01 -11.59
N GLU A 186 -11.12 6.81 -10.80
CA GLU A 186 -11.55 8.14 -10.38
C GLU A 186 -10.81 9.29 -11.09
N GLU A 187 -9.92 8.99 -12.04
CA GLU A 187 -9.04 9.96 -12.71
C GLU A 187 -8.18 10.75 -11.70
N GLN A 188 -7.74 10.07 -10.64
CA GLN A 188 -6.92 10.66 -9.59
C GLN A 188 -5.44 10.60 -9.94
N PHE A 189 -4.80 11.75 -9.95
CA PHE A 189 -3.34 11.86 -9.99
C PHE A 189 -2.72 11.52 -8.62
N PRO A 190 -1.43 11.16 -8.55
CA PRO A 190 -0.74 10.95 -7.27
C PRO A 190 -0.92 12.10 -6.27
N LEU A 191 -1.04 13.36 -6.75
CA LEU A 191 -1.31 14.53 -5.90
C LEU A 191 -2.69 14.45 -5.20
N HIS A 192 -3.73 13.93 -5.88
CA HIS A 192 -5.04 13.71 -5.29
C HIS A 192 -5.00 12.67 -4.17
N ILE A 193 -4.34 11.54 -4.45
CA ILE A 193 -4.20 10.44 -3.50
C ILE A 193 -3.38 10.88 -2.28
N ALA A 194 -2.26 11.55 -2.50
CA ALA A 194 -1.44 12.09 -1.42
C ALA A 194 -2.21 13.09 -0.54
N ALA A 195 -3.01 13.96 -1.16
CA ALA A 195 -3.87 14.91 -0.44
C ALA A 195 -4.96 14.20 0.37
N LEU A 196 -5.60 13.17 -0.19
CA LEU A 196 -6.64 12.37 0.46
C LEU A 196 -6.10 11.65 1.70
N HIS A 197 -4.89 11.15 1.66
CA HIS A 197 -4.27 10.34 2.73
C HIS A 197 -3.35 11.14 3.65
N GLY A 198 -3.49 12.48 3.68
CA GLY A 198 -2.80 13.33 4.63
C GLY A 198 -1.28 13.35 4.49
N ALA A 199 -0.76 13.15 3.27
CA ALA A 199 0.68 13.21 3.03
C ALA A 199 1.28 14.53 3.54
N ASN A 200 2.54 14.48 3.93
CA ASN A 200 3.23 15.69 4.39
C ASN A 200 3.35 16.74 3.26
N GLY A 201 3.45 18.00 3.66
CA GLY A 201 3.54 19.12 2.71
C GLY A 201 4.72 19.00 1.74
N THR A 202 5.84 18.40 2.17
CA THR A 202 7.02 18.22 1.33
C THR A 202 6.75 17.29 0.13
N LEU A 203 6.05 16.17 0.35
CA LEU A 203 5.70 15.27 -0.75
C LEU A 203 4.70 15.93 -1.71
N LEU A 204 3.68 16.62 -1.19
CA LEU A 204 2.72 17.35 -2.01
C LEU A 204 3.40 18.46 -2.85
N GLN A 205 4.33 19.19 -2.26
CA GLN A 205 5.11 20.19 -2.97
C GLN A 205 5.92 19.59 -4.12
N ARG A 206 6.56 18.45 -3.89
CA ARG A 206 7.34 17.75 -4.92
C ARG A 206 6.45 17.20 -6.04
N LEU A 207 5.30 16.60 -5.71
CA LEU A 207 4.32 16.14 -6.69
C LEU A 207 3.80 17.30 -7.55
N TYR A 208 3.51 18.44 -6.92
CA TYR A 208 3.12 19.66 -7.63
C TYR A 208 4.21 20.12 -8.61
N HIS A 209 5.48 20.16 -8.19
CA HIS A 209 6.57 20.58 -9.09
C HIS A 209 6.80 19.63 -10.26
N CYS A 210 6.52 18.33 -10.10
CA CYS A 210 6.59 17.36 -11.19
C CYS A 210 5.42 17.52 -12.18
N TYR A 211 4.20 17.80 -11.68
CA TYR A 211 3.03 18.01 -12.53
C TYR A 211 2.07 19.04 -11.93
N PRO A 212 2.26 20.35 -12.23
CA PRO A 212 1.47 21.44 -11.64
C PRO A 212 -0.03 21.38 -11.99
N ASP A 213 -0.39 20.84 -13.15
CA ASP A 213 -1.78 20.84 -13.58
C ASP A 213 -2.67 19.93 -12.73
N ALA A 214 -2.09 18.94 -12.03
CA ALA A 214 -2.84 18.07 -11.12
C ALA A 214 -3.59 18.85 -10.03
N ILE A 215 -3.10 20.01 -9.59
CA ILE A 215 -3.72 20.81 -8.53
C ILE A 215 -5.10 21.39 -8.95
N LYS A 216 -5.32 21.55 -10.26
CA LYS A 216 -6.56 22.05 -10.88
C LYS A 216 -7.43 20.90 -11.43
N ALA A 217 -6.89 19.72 -11.52
CA ALA A 217 -7.60 18.56 -12.02
C ALA A 217 -8.71 18.14 -11.05
N ARG A 218 -9.81 17.61 -11.60
CA ARG A 218 -10.98 17.20 -10.84
C ARG A 218 -11.14 15.69 -10.92
N THR A 219 -11.50 15.07 -9.80
CA THR A 219 -11.89 13.65 -9.80
C THR A 219 -13.17 13.44 -10.64
N LYS A 220 -13.28 12.24 -11.19
CA LYS A 220 -14.36 11.86 -12.12
C LYS A 220 -15.74 11.94 -11.47
N THR A 221 -15.94 11.24 -10.36
CA THR A 221 -17.25 11.09 -9.72
C THR A 221 -17.70 12.39 -9.05
N HIS A 222 -16.90 12.94 -8.16
CA HIS A 222 -17.32 14.07 -7.31
C HIS A 222 -16.86 15.43 -7.87
N GLY A 223 -15.95 15.44 -8.84
CA GLY A 223 -15.36 16.67 -9.36
C GLY A 223 -14.54 17.40 -8.31
N TRP A 224 -13.91 16.68 -7.39
CA TRP A 224 -13.11 17.23 -6.31
C TRP A 224 -11.69 17.57 -6.78
N LEU A 225 -11.20 18.70 -6.32
CA LEU A 225 -9.80 19.08 -6.41
C LEU A 225 -8.98 18.43 -5.29
N PRO A 226 -7.65 18.39 -5.38
CA PRO A 226 -6.78 17.92 -4.27
C PRO A 226 -7.12 18.60 -2.93
N LEU A 227 -7.47 19.90 -2.94
CA LEU A 227 -7.84 20.62 -1.70
C LEU A 227 -9.13 20.07 -1.06
N HIS A 228 -10.11 19.63 -1.84
CA HIS A 228 -11.32 18.99 -1.30
C HIS A 228 -10.96 17.67 -0.58
N LEU A 229 -10.10 16.88 -1.21
CA LEU A 229 -9.63 15.59 -0.66
C LEU A 229 -8.79 15.78 0.59
N ALA A 230 -7.96 16.83 0.63
CA ALA A 230 -7.18 17.19 1.81
C ALA A 230 -8.03 17.66 3.02
N CYS A 231 -9.34 17.89 2.83
CA CYS A 231 -10.27 18.27 3.90
C CYS A 231 -11.02 17.06 4.49
N ASN A 232 -10.49 15.84 4.35
CA ASN A 232 -11.08 14.64 4.93
C ASN A 232 -10.65 14.45 6.41
N LYS A 233 -10.99 13.29 7.01
CA LYS A 233 -10.72 12.98 8.42
C LYS A 233 -9.22 12.91 8.76
N ASP A 234 -8.38 12.57 7.76
CA ASP A 234 -6.93 12.45 7.92
C ASP A 234 -6.21 13.75 7.51
N ALA A 235 -6.96 14.85 7.43
CA ALA A 235 -6.47 16.15 7.02
C ALA A 235 -5.28 16.61 7.88
N THR A 236 -4.23 17.08 7.20
CA THR A 236 -3.09 17.69 7.87
C THR A 236 -3.00 19.18 7.52
N PRO A 237 -2.72 20.07 8.50
CA PRO A 237 -2.55 21.50 8.20
C PRO A 237 -1.46 21.76 7.15
N GLY A 238 -0.40 20.94 7.15
CA GLY A 238 0.67 21.04 6.17
C GLY A 238 0.21 20.80 4.73
N ALA A 239 -0.66 19.81 4.50
CA ALA A 239 -1.22 19.53 3.19
C ALA A 239 -2.09 20.69 2.68
N VAL A 240 -3.02 21.15 3.52
CA VAL A 240 -3.94 22.26 3.18
C VAL A 240 -3.16 23.54 2.88
N ARG A 241 -2.13 23.84 3.68
CA ARG A 241 -1.27 25.02 3.48
C ARG A 241 -0.57 25.00 2.13
N VAL A 242 0.04 23.88 1.75
CA VAL A 242 0.73 23.72 0.46
C VAL A 242 -0.25 23.88 -0.71
N LEU A 243 -1.41 23.23 -0.64
CA LEU A 243 -2.42 23.30 -1.72
C LEU A 243 -2.98 24.72 -1.87
N LEU A 244 -3.24 25.42 -0.79
CA LEU A 244 -3.68 26.82 -0.83
C LEU A 244 -2.57 27.77 -1.30
N GLN A 245 -1.31 27.50 -0.96
CA GLN A 245 -0.17 28.30 -1.41
C GLN A 245 -0.05 28.30 -2.94
N TYR A 246 -0.21 27.14 -3.57
CA TYR A 246 -0.05 27.01 -5.02
C TYR A 246 -1.33 27.24 -5.81
N TYR A 247 -2.52 27.05 -5.19
CA TYR A 247 -3.81 27.29 -5.83
C TYR A 247 -4.85 27.80 -4.83
N PRO A 248 -4.78 29.07 -4.38
CA PRO A 248 -5.72 29.64 -3.40
C PRO A 248 -7.16 29.66 -3.91
N GLU A 249 -7.37 29.81 -5.22
CA GLU A 249 -8.70 29.79 -5.83
C GLU A 249 -9.45 28.46 -5.63
N ALA A 250 -8.74 27.38 -5.31
CA ALA A 250 -9.36 26.10 -4.97
C ALA A 250 -10.39 26.20 -3.83
N ALA A 251 -10.18 27.15 -2.87
CA ALA A 251 -11.10 27.37 -1.77
C ALA A 251 -12.49 27.85 -2.21
N LYS A 252 -12.60 28.44 -3.41
CA LYS A 252 -13.84 28.97 -4.01
C LYS A 252 -14.56 27.95 -4.90
N VAL A 253 -13.94 26.83 -5.17
CA VAL A 253 -14.45 25.85 -6.12
C VAL A 253 -15.32 24.83 -5.40
N GLY A 254 -16.54 24.63 -5.89
CA GLY A 254 -17.44 23.58 -5.40
C GLY A 254 -17.29 22.27 -6.18
N GLY A 255 -17.56 21.15 -5.52
CA GLY A 255 -17.64 19.83 -6.15
C GLY A 255 -18.81 19.74 -7.15
N LYS A 256 -18.70 18.83 -8.14
CA LYS A 256 -19.72 18.69 -9.20
C LYS A 256 -21.09 18.25 -8.68
N GLN A 257 -21.14 17.30 -7.76
CA GLN A 257 -22.40 16.69 -7.32
C GLN A 257 -23.15 17.53 -6.27
N CYS A 258 -22.41 17.97 -5.25
CA CYS A 258 -23.03 18.63 -4.09
C CYS A 258 -22.70 20.12 -3.99
N GLY A 259 -21.92 20.71 -4.91
CA GLY A 259 -21.51 22.10 -4.83
C GLY A 259 -20.71 22.44 -3.57
N SER A 260 -20.33 21.44 -2.76
CA SER A 260 -19.64 21.64 -1.50
C SER A 260 -18.25 22.23 -1.73
N LEU A 261 -17.96 23.35 -1.08
CA LEU A 261 -16.64 23.96 -1.01
C LEU A 261 -15.72 23.13 -0.08
N PRO A 262 -14.40 23.30 -0.16
CA PRO A 262 -13.48 22.68 0.79
C PRO A 262 -13.86 22.93 2.27
N LEU A 263 -14.32 24.15 2.60
CA LEU A 263 -14.77 24.49 3.96
C LEU A 263 -16.01 23.69 4.41
N HIS A 264 -16.96 23.36 3.52
CA HIS A 264 -18.11 22.49 3.84
C HIS A 264 -17.62 21.08 4.21
N ILE A 265 -16.65 20.55 3.45
CA ILE A 265 -16.10 19.21 3.69
C ILE A 265 -15.30 19.18 4.98
N ALA A 266 -14.45 20.18 5.21
CA ALA A 266 -13.65 20.30 6.43
C ALA A 266 -14.53 20.39 7.70
N SER A 267 -15.62 21.20 7.65
CA SER A 267 -16.56 21.33 8.75
C SER A 267 -17.31 20.02 8.99
N ARG A 268 -17.80 19.36 7.95
CA ARG A 268 -18.48 18.05 8.03
C ARG A 268 -17.59 16.97 8.66
N ASN A 269 -16.32 16.96 8.30
CA ASN A 269 -15.37 15.94 8.77
C ASN A 269 -14.75 16.27 10.13
N GLY A 270 -15.04 17.45 10.70
CA GLY A 270 -14.48 17.87 11.98
C GLY A 270 -12.99 18.12 11.95
N CYS A 271 -12.47 18.70 10.86
CA CYS A 271 -11.05 19.02 10.73
C CYS A 271 -10.61 20.02 11.81
N ASP A 272 -9.30 20.04 12.07
CA ASP A 272 -8.68 20.93 13.06
C ASP A 272 -9.01 22.41 12.82
N ALA A 273 -9.08 23.18 13.91
CA ALA A 273 -9.36 24.62 13.85
C ALA A 273 -8.37 25.39 12.97
N GLU A 274 -7.10 24.94 12.88
CA GLU A 274 -6.10 25.54 12.01
C GLU A 274 -6.49 25.39 10.53
N ILE A 275 -6.98 24.21 10.13
CA ILE A 275 -7.45 23.95 8.76
C ILE A 275 -8.65 24.82 8.43
N LEU A 276 -9.66 24.85 9.34
CA LEU A 276 -10.85 25.67 9.15
C LEU A 276 -10.48 27.16 9.02
N LYS A 277 -9.53 27.63 9.82
CA LYS A 277 -9.01 29.01 9.78
C LYS A 277 -8.34 29.31 8.43
N MET A 278 -7.46 28.44 7.95
CA MET A 278 -6.78 28.61 6.66
C MET A 278 -7.76 28.68 5.49
N LEU A 279 -8.79 27.83 5.48
CA LEU A 279 -9.83 27.82 4.45
C LEU A 279 -10.72 29.05 4.51
N PHE A 280 -11.04 29.53 5.71
CA PHE A 280 -11.78 30.77 5.93
C PHE A 280 -10.97 31.99 5.46
N GLU A 281 -9.69 32.07 5.82
CA GLU A 281 -8.80 33.17 5.38
C GLU A 281 -8.65 33.20 3.88
N ALA A 282 -8.59 32.03 3.21
CA ALA A 282 -8.50 31.94 1.75
C ALA A 282 -9.80 32.36 1.05
N TYR A 283 -10.97 32.10 1.66
CA TYR A 283 -12.27 32.49 1.12
C TYR A 283 -13.30 32.77 2.24
N PRO A 284 -13.33 33.98 2.84
CA PRO A 284 -14.23 34.32 3.95
C PRO A 284 -15.72 34.18 3.62
N GLN A 285 -16.11 34.49 2.37
CA GLN A 285 -17.49 34.41 1.91
C GLN A 285 -18.03 32.95 1.88
N ALA A 286 -17.15 31.95 2.02
CA ALA A 286 -17.58 30.55 2.10
C ALA A 286 -18.56 30.29 3.24
N LEU A 287 -18.48 31.04 4.36
CA LEU A 287 -19.38 30.84 5.51
C LEU A 287 -20.85 30.99 5.18
N GLU A 288 -21.18 31.88 4.22
CA GLU A 288 -22.56 32.17 3.82
C GLU A 288 -22.99 31.36 2.58
N LYS A 289 -22.04 30.65 1.96
CA LYS A 289 -22.36 29.85 0.76
C LYS A 289 -23.08 28.58 1.14
N LYS A 290 -24.16 28.32 0.42
CA LYS A 290 -24.91 27.07 0.52
C LYS A 290 -24.46 26.09 -0.56
N ASN A 291 -24.31 24.82 -0.18
CA ASN A 291 -24.12 23.74 -1.13
C ASN A 291 -25.45 23.39 -1.83
N SER A 292 -25.46 22.40 -2.71
CA SER A 292 -26.68 22.01 -3.46
C SER A 292 -27.80 21.38 -2.59
N VAL A 293 -27.46 20.97 -1.35
CA VAL A 293 -28.43 20.48 -0.37
C VAL A 293 -29.08 21.64 0.41
N GLY A 294 -28.47 22.81 0.36
CA GLY A 294 -28.93 24.02 1.04
C GLY A 294 -28.18 24.34 2.31
N ASP A 295 -27.15 23.55 2.67
CA ASP A 295 -26.40 23.71 3.90
C ASP A 295 -25.21 24.67 3.72
N THR A 296 -24.98 25.51 4.71
CA THR A 296 -23.74 26.26 4.91
C THR A 296 -22.65 25.37 5.53
N PRO A 297 -21.35 25.77 5.51
CA PRO A 297 -20.30 25.01 6.20
C PRO A 297 -20.59 24.73 7.67
N PHE A 298 -21.21 25.69 8.39
CA PHE A 298 -21.60 25.52 9.78
C PHE A 298 -22.67 24.45 9.96
N GLU A 299 -23.72 24.47 9.13
CA GLU A 299 -24.80 23.47 9.15
C GLU A 299 -24.28 22.08 8.81
N CYS A 300 -23.31 21.96 7.89
CA CYS A 300 -22.62 20.70 7.62
C CYS A 300 -21.88 20.12 8.83
N GLY A 301 -21.29 20.97 9.66
CA GLY A 301 -20.61 20.57 10.91
C GLY A 301 -21.57 20.20 12.03
N ALA A 302 -22.68 20.93 12.17
CA ALA A 302 -23.67 20.69 13.22
C ALA A 302 -24.41 19.36 13.08
N GLY A 303 -24.57 18.84 11.86
CA GLY A 303 -25.18 17.53 11.61
C GLY A 303 -24.42 16.34 12.24
N HIS A 304 -23.17 16.50 12.65
CA HIS A 304 -22.38 15.50 13.37
C HIS A 304 -22.59 15.55 14.91
N VAL A 305 -23.17 16.61 15.44
CA VAL A 305 -23.38 16.79 16.89
C VAL A 305 -24.72 16.19 17.35
N SER A 306 -25.68 16.02 16.46
CA SER A 306 -27.06 15.60 16.79
C SER A 306 -27.28 14.08 16.92
N VAL A 307 -26.23 13.23 16.94
CA VAL A 307 -26.36 11.76 17.05
C VAL A 307 -25.65 11.20 18.29
N LYS A 308 -25.39 12.04 19.32
CA LYS A 308 -24.90 11.59 20.62
C LYS A 308 -25.71 12.24 21.78
N GLU A 309 -27.01 12.01 21.76
CA GLU A 309 -27.84 12.04 22.95
C GLU A 309 -28.57 10.70 23.12
#